data_9f094ac9ff56b24eeb24aec2169baba4
#
_entry.id   9f094ac9ff56b24eeb24aec2169baba4
#
_cell.length_a   1.000
_cell.length_b   1.000
_cell.length_c   1.000
_cell.angle_alpha   90.00
_cell.angle_beta   90.00
_cell.angle_gamma   90.00
#
_symmetry.space_group_name_H-M   'P 1'
#
loop_
_entity.id
_entity.type
_entity.pdbx_description
1 polymer ?
#
loop_
_entity_poly.entity_id
_entity_poly.type
_entity_poly.pdbx_seq_one_letter_code
_entity_poly.pdbx_strand_id
1 'polypeptide(L)'
;MSVIQFQNVTLDFPVKGGAPTYLKEQVTGRFRKDGRRSRFRALDEVNLKVERGEILGIVGPNGAGKSTILRLIAGIYRPDAGTIRTRGRCVLLAGIGTGFQGHLSGRENIKLNGSILGLTDREVTERMEDIIAFSELGEHIDQPIRTYSMGMKARLGFAVAAHLEPEVLLIDEVMAVGDAAFRRKCQARIREMVGGETTVVIVSHNMNTVSDFCDRALCIHHGKVAAGPGPVDDAIAMYEGLLAEEE
;
A
#
# COMPACT_ATOMS: atom_id res chain seq x y z
N MET A 1 -17.69 9.21 10.92
CA MET A 1 -17.77 9.94 9.62
C MET A 1 -16.76 9.31 8.68
N SER A 2 -17.20 8.84 7.49
CA SER A 2 -16.32 8.12 6.59
C SER A 2 -15.22 9.02 5.99
N VAL A 3 -14.01 8.50 6.01
CA VAL A 3 -12.81 9.14 5.46
C VAL A 3 -12.50 8.61 4.07
N ILE A 4 -12.77 7.30 3.83
CA ILE A 4 -12.62 6.67 2.52
C ILE A 4 -13.98 6.14 2.08
N GLN A 5 -14.35 6.39 0.82
CA GLN A 5 -15.58 5.88 0.23
C GLN A 5 -15.39 5.52 -1.24
N PHE A 6 -15.71 4.29 -1.60
CA PHE A 6 -15.81 3.79 -2.97
C PHE A 6 -17.28 3.50 -3.28
N GLN A 7 -17.72 3.91 -4.47
CA GLN A 7 -19.06 3.65 -4.98
C GLN A 7 -18.97 3.07 -6.39
N ASN A 8 -19.23 1.78 -6.53
CA ASN A 8 -19.21 1.00 -7.77
C ASN A 8 -17.93 1.22 -8.59
N VAL A 9 -16.77 1.13 -7.91
CA VAL A 9 -15.47 1.46 -8.50
C VAL A 9 -14.99 0.32 -9.39
N THR A 10 -14.74 0.64 -10.65
CA THR A 10 -14.18 -0.25 -11.67
C THR A 10 -12.87 0.34 -12.22
N LEU A 11 -11.86 -0.53 -12.39
CA LEU A 11 -10.58 -0.14 -12.99
C LEU A 11 -10.08 -1.22 -13.93
N ASP A 12 -9.78 -0.83 -15.18
CA ASP A 12 -9.25 -1.68 -16.23
C ASP A 12 -7.83 -1.26 -16.62
N PHE A 13 -6.88 -2.18 -16.67
CA PHE A 13 -5.55 -1.94 -17.22
C PHE A 13 -5.46 -2.38 -18.70
N PRO A 14 -4.79 -1.58 -19.56
CA PRO A 14 -4.50 -2.02 -20.91
C PRO A 14 -3.50 -3.19 -20.87
N VAL A 15 -3.90 -4.34 -21.39
CA VAL A 15 -2.97 -5.45 -21.63
C VAL A 15 -2.18 -5.09 -22.89
N LYS A 16 -0.86 -4.88 -22.76
CA LYS A 16 0.00 -4.82 -23.94
C LYS A 16 -0.07 -6.20 -24.58
N GLY A 17 -0.74 -6.29 -25.73
CA GLY A 17 -0.67 -7.48 -26.56
C GLY A 17 0.79 -7.84 -26.75
N GLY A 18 1.13 -9.13 -26.62
CA GLY A 18 2.49 -9.62 -26.89
C GLY A 18 2.99 -9.03 -28.20
N ALA A 19 4.30 -8.80 -28.30
CA ALA A 19 4.93 -8.26 -29.48
C ALA A 19 4.32 -8.90 -30.74
N PRO A 20 3.88 -8.09 -31.74
CA PRO A 20 3.29 -8.66 -32.92
C PRO A 20 4.30 -9.65 -33.52
N THR A 21 3.87 -10.88 -33.70
CA THR A 21 4.66 -11.91 -34.39
C THR A 21 4.67 -11.54 -35.87
N TYR A 22 5.39 -10.47 -36.22
CA TYR A 22 5.43 -9.86 -37.54
C TYR A 22 5.85 -10.81 -38.68
N LEU A 23 6.43 -11.96 -38.35
CA LEU A 23 6.90 -12.93 -39.35
C LEU A 23 5.84 -13.97 -39.79
N LYS A 24 4.84 -14.26 -38.94
CA LYS A 24 3.80 -15.26 -39.31
C LYS A 24 2.56 -14.66 -39.99
N GLU A 25 2.25 -13.39 -39.73
CA GLU A 25 1.06 -12.74 -40.28
C GLU A 25 1.28 -12.19 -41.72
N GLN A 26 2.52 -11.90 -42.11
CA GLN A 26 2.83 -11.51 -43.47
C GLN A 26 2.65 -12.65 -44.50
N VAL A 27 2.70 -13.90 -44.06
CA VAL A 27 2.61 -15.05 -44.95
C VAL A 27 1.18 -15.56 -45.17
N THR A 28 0.24 -15.22 -44.26
CA THR A 28 -1.14 -15.77 -44.35
C THR A 28 -2.22 -14.77 -44.77
N GLY A 29 -1.89 -13.53 -44.99
CA GLY A 29 -2.81 -12.54 -45.61
C GLY A 29 -4.13 -12.27 -44.85
N ARG A 30 -4.29 -12.80 -43.65
CA ARG A 30 -5.47 -12.59 -42.80
C ARG A 30 -5.22 -11.50 -41.73
N PHE A 31 -5.41 -10.25 -42.15
CA PHE A 31 -5.58 -9.15 -41.22
C PHE A 31 -6.85 -9.37 -40.39
N ARG A 32 -6.73 -9.86 -39.16
CA ARG A 32 -7.80 -9.69 -38.19
C ARG A 32 -7.78 -8.23 -37.70
N LYS A 33 -8.66 -7.43 -38.28
CA LYS A 33 -9.02 -6.09 -37.79
C LYS A 33 -9.85 -6.16 -36.50
N ASP A 34 -9.35 -6.75 -35.44
CA ASP A 34 -9.95 -6.61 -34.13
C ASP A 34 -8.95 -5.87 -33.22
N GLY A 35 -8.89 -4.53 -33.42
CA GLY A 35 -8.12 -3.61 -32.63
C GLY A 35 -8.68 -3.39 -31.21
N ARG A 36 -9.39 -4.37 -30.63
CA ARG A 36 -9.73 -4.35 -29.21
C ARG A 36 -8.47 -4.65 -28.43
N ARG A 37 -7.82 -3.60 -27.93
CA ARG A 37 -6.80 -3.73 -26.88
C ARG A 37 -7.45 -4.52 -25.76
N SER A 38 -6.98 -5.76 -25.52
CA SER A 38 -7.49 -6.53 -24.39
C SER A 38 -7.25 -5.71 -23.13
N ARG A 39 -8.26 -5.58 -22.29
CA ARG A 39 -8.18 -4.91 -21.01
C ARG A 39 -8.26 -5.96 -19.92
N PHE A 40 -7.43 -5.83 -18.91
CA PHE A 40 -7.49 -6.63 -17.70
C PHE A 40 -8.29 -5.84 -16.66
N ARG A 41 -9.40 -6.39 -16.22
CA ARG A 41 -10.22 -5.80 -15.17
C ARG A 41 -9.59 -6.09 -13.83
N ALA A 42 -8.99 -5.06 -13.23
CA ALA A 42 -8.33 -5.16 -11.95
C ALA A 42 -9.27 -5.00 -10.77
N LEU A 43 -10.33 -4.18 -10.92
CA LEU A 43 -11.41 -4.02 -9.97
C LEU A 43 -12.76 -3.93 -10.71
N ASP A 44 -13.79 -4.56 -10.15
CA ASP A 44 -15.11 -4.65 -10.74
C ASP A 44 -16.19 -4.30 -9.71
N GLU A 45 -16.78 -3.11 -9.84
CA GLU A 45 -17.87 -2.58 -9.03
C GLU A 45 -17.62 -2.62 -7.50
N VAL A 46 -16.38 -2.34 -7.09
CA VAL A 46 -16.00 -2.38 -5.67
C VAL A 46 -16.70 -1.25 -4.89
N ASN A 47 -17.33 -1.63 -3.78
CA ASN A 47 -17.91 -0.73 -2.81
C ASN A 47 -17.17 -0.88 -1.48
N LEU A 48 -16.73 0.24 -0.89
CA LEU A 48 -15.93 0.27 0.33
C LEU A 48 -16.21 1.54 1.10
N LYS A 49 -16.33 1.43 2.43
CA LYS A 49 -16.45 2.55 3.32
C LYS A 49 -15.61 2.33 4.56
N VAL A 50 -14.71 3.29 4.86
CA VAL A 50 -13.83 3.27 6.03
C VAL A 50 -14.12 4.49 6.87
N GLU A 51 -14.37 4.27 8.15
CA GLU A 51 -14.66 5.35 9.10
C GLU A 51 -13.34 5.95 9.65
N ARG A 52 -13.42 7.14 10.23
CA ARG A 52 -12.27 7.80 10.84
C ARG A 52 -11.76 7.00 12.05
N GLY A 53 -10.45 6.84 12.16
CA GLY A 53 -9.83 6.11 13.26
C GLY A 53 -10.00 4.59 13.19
N GLU A 54 -10.47 4.05 12.05
CA GLU A 54 -10.64 2.62 11.82
C GLU A 54 -9.36 2.00 11.22
N ILE A 55 -9.03 0.78 11.62
CA ILE A 55 -8.05 -0.07 10.94
C ILE A 55 -8.78 -1.09 10.08
N LEU A 56 -8.74 -0.93 8.77
CA LEU A 56 -9.30 -1.87 7.81
C LEU A 56 -8.23 -2.80 7.24
N GLY A 57 -8.41 -4.10 7.38
CA GLY A 57 -7.63 -5.13 6.69
C GLY A 57 -8.15 -5.42 5.29
N ILE A 58 -7.26 -5.64 4.32
CA ILE A 58 -7.60 -6.14 2.98
C ILE A 58 -6.83 -7.43 2.74
N VAL A 59 -7.53 -8.53 2.60
CA VAL A 59 -6.98 -9.86 2.34
C VAL A 59 -7.42 -10.38 0.97
N GLY A 60 -6.76 -11.42 0.48
CA GLY A 60 -7.10 -12.07 -0.79
C GLY A 60 -5.86 -12.60 -1.52
N PRO A 61 -6.03 -13.46 -2.55
CA PRO A 61 -4.94 -14.02 -3.31
C PRO A 61 -4.04 -13.00 -4.02
N ASN A 62 -2.89 -13.45 -4.50
CA ASN A 62 -2.02 -12.61 -5.31
C ASN A 62 -2.71 -12.22 -6.62
N GLY A 63 -2.62 -10.94 -7.00
CA GLY A 63 -3.31 -10.43 -8.18
C GLY A 63 -4.80 -10.10 -7.99
N ALA A 64 -5.37 -10.32 -6.80
CA ALA A 64 -6.80 -10.05 -6.53
C ALA A 64 -7.22 -8.57 -6.63
N GLY A 65 -6.26 -7.62 -6.61
CA GLY A 65 -6.55 -6.18 -6.68
C GLY A 65 -6.22 -5.39 -5.41
N LYS A 66 -5.66 -6.01 -4.37
CA LYS A 66 -5.36 -5.39 -3.06
C LYS A 66 -4.54 -4.09 -3.18
N SER A 67 -3.34 -4.16 -3.75
CA SER A 67 -2.47 -2.99 -3.95
C SER A 67 -3.08 -1.96 -4.92
N THR A 68 -3.99 -2.39 -5.79
CA THR A 68 -4.75 -1.50 -6.68
C THR A 68 -5.72 -0.63 -5.87
N ILE A 69 -6.41 -1.21 -4.88
CA ILE A 69 -7.28 -0.44 -3.96
C ILE A 69 -6.45 0.62 -3.22
N LEU A 70 -5.28 0.26 -2.65
CA LEU A 70 -4.42 1.22 -1.96
C LEU A 70 -4.00 2.38 -2.87
N ARG A 71 -3.59 2.08 -4.12
CA ARG A 71 -3.19 3.11 -5.10
C ARG A 71 -4.34 4.01 -5.54
N LEU A 72 -5.57 3.48 -5.58
CA LEU A 72 -6.77 4.28 -5.83
C LEU A 72 -7.08 5.20 -4.64
N ILE A 73 -7.00 4.71 -3.40
CA ILE A 73 -7.17 5.53 -2.19
C ILE A 73 -6.12 6.64 -2.14
N ALA A 74 -4.87 6.33 -2.49
CA ALA A 74 -3.76 7.29 -2.56
C ALA A 74 -3.87 8.29 -3.73
N GLY A 75 -4.88 8.14 -4.61
CA GLY A 75 -5.04 9.02 -5.78
C GLY A 75 -4.01 8.80 -6.89
N ILE A 76 -3.21 7.72 -6.83
CA ILE A 76 -2.22 7.35 -7.87
C ILE A 76 -2.93 6.87 -9.13
N TYR A 77 -4.03 6.13 -8.97
CA TYR A 77 -4.90 5.73 -10.06
C TYR A 77 -6.23 6.46 -10.00
N ARG A 78 -6.86 6.59 -11.15
CA ARG A 78 -8.24 7.06 -11.28
C ARG A 78 -9.11 5.91 -11.77
N PRO A 79 -10.30 5.72 -11.22
CA PRO A 79 -11.20 4.66 -11.68
C PRO A 79 -11.72 4.97 -13.09
N ASP A 80 -11.97 3.90 -13.89
CA ASP A 80 -12.64 4.01 -15.18
C ASP A 80 -14.16 4.25 -15.02
N ALA A 81 -14.76 3.70 -13.93
CA ALA A 81 -16.14 3.94 -13.56
C ALA A 81 -16.30 3.99 -12.03
N GLY A 82 -17.42 4.56 -11.58
CA GLY A 82 -17.69 4.78 -10.15
C GLY A 82 -17.00 6.02 -9.59
N THR A 83 -17.03 6.18 -8.28
CA THR A 83 -16.43 7.34 -7.60
C THR A 83 -15.65 6.92 -6.37
N ILE A 84 -14.55 7.64 -6.13
CA ILE A 84 -13.73 7.50 -4.93
C ILE A 84 -13.64 8.85 -4.23
N ARG A 85 -13.81 8.83 -2.93
CA ARG A 85 -13.58 10.00 -2.07
C ARG A 85 -12.66 9.59 -0.94
N THR A 86 -11.50 10.25 -0.85
CA THR A 86 -10.58 10.18 0.28
C THR A 86 -10.45 11.57 0.88
N ARG A 87 -10.58 11.69 2.20
CA ARG A 87 -10.48 12.96 2.91
C ARG A 87 -9.23 12.95 3.78
N GLY A 88 -8.56 14.09 3.83
CA GLY A 88 -7.36 14.28 4.62
C GLY A 88 -6.07 13.88 3.90
N ARG A 89 -4.94 14.06 4.60
CA ARG A 89 -3.61 13.74 4.10
C ARG A 89 -3.43 12.23 4.08
N CYS A 90 -3.26 11.67 2.88
CA CYS A 90 -3.09 10.25 2.66
C CYS A 90 -1.62 9.92 2.39
N VAL A 91 -1.07 8.97 3.14
CA VAL A 91 0.31 8.48 2.98
C VAL A 91 0.28 6.99 2.66
N LEU A 92 0.91 6.61 1.55
CA LEU A 92 1.05 5.22 1.13
C LEU A 92 2.45 4.71 1.46
N LEU A 93 2.53 3.72 2.34
CA LEU A 93 3.73 2.95 2.63
C LEU A 93 3.84 1.76 1.68
N ALA A 94 4.06 2.02 0.40
CA ALA A 94 4.34 1.01 -0.60
C ALA A 94 5.81 1.12 -1.03
N GLY A 95 6.59 0.10 -0.73
CA GLY A 95 8.03 0.11 -1.06
C GLY A 95 8.82 1.09 -0.20
N ILE A 96 8.98 0.76 1.09
CA ILE A 96 9.80 1.53 2.04
C ILE A 96 11.18 1.79 1.44
N GLY A 97 11.60 3.06 1.45
CA GLY A 97 12.85 3.50 0.83
C GLY A 97 12.73 3.87 -0.66
N THR A 98 11.51 3.82 -1.24
CA THR A 98 11.26 4.38 -2.56
C THR A 98 11.54 5.89 -2.53
N GLY A 99 12.32 6.37 -3.50
CA GLY A 99 12.76 7.77 -3.57
C GLY A 99 14.07 8.07 -2.85
N PHE A 100 14.66 7.11 -2.12
CA PHE A 100 15.97 7.30 -1.52
C PHE A 100 17.07 7.45 -2.59
N GLN A 101 17.92 8.44 -2.38
CA GLN A 101 19.07 8.70 -3.23
C GLN A 101 20.33 8.08 -2.63
N GLY A 102 20.91 7.11 -3.33
CA GLY A 102 22.01 6.29 -2.79
C GLY A 102 23.29 7.06 -2.44
N HIS A 103 23.53 8.23 -3.05
CA HIS A 103 24.70 9.07 -2.81
C HIS A 103 24.50 10.04 -1.63
N LEU A 104 23.26 10.27 -1.20
CA LEU A 104 22.93 11.10 -0.05
C LEU A 104 23.03 10.28 1.24
N SER A 105 23.34 10.95 2.35
CA SER A 105 23.30 10.39 3.71
C SER A 105 21.88 10.01 4.13
N GLY A 106 21.75 9.25 5.23
CA GLY A 106 20.45 8.97 5.82
C GLY A 106 19.72 10.25 6.23
N ARG A 107 20.43 11.21 6.84
CA ARG A 107 19.89 12.50 7.24
C ARG A 107 19.35 13.32 6.07
N GLU A 108 20.08 13.37 4.96
CA GLU A 108 19.63 14.04 3.75
C GLU A 108 18.44 13.32 3.11
N ASN A 109 18.41 11.99 3.16
CA ASN A 109 17.27 11.20 2.68
C ASN A 109 16.03 11.35 3.55
N ILE A 110 16.15 11.60 4.87
CA ILE A 110 15.02 11.98 5.72
C ILE A 110 14.37 13.26 5.19
N LYS A 111 15.18 14.30 4.88
CA LYS A 111 14.67 15.55 4.31
C LYS A 111 13.98 15.33 2.97
N LEU A 112 14.64 14.66 2.06
CA LEU A 112 14.10 14.37 0.74
C LEU A 112 12.79 13.56 0.82
N ASN A 113 12.79 12.47 1.59
CA ASN A 113 11.63 11.59 1.71
C ASN A 113 10.49 12.25 2.47
N GLY A 114 10.78 13.00 3.52
CA GLY A 114 9.79 13.81 4.24
C GLY A 114 9.09 14.80 3.31
N SER A 115 9.84 15.52 2.47
CA SER A 115 9.27 16.43 1.47
C SER A 115 8.43 15.71 0.42
N ILE A 116 8.88 14.54 -0.10
CA ILE A 116 8.10 13.70 -1.04
C ILE A 116 6.79 13.27 -0.40
N LEU A 117 6.80 12.94 0.89
CA LEU A 117 5.63 12.53 1.65
C LEU A 117 4.79 13.72 2.15
N GLY A 118 5.20 14.95 1.79
CA GLY A 118 4.44 16.18 2.00
C GLY A 118 4.70 16.87 3.34
N LEU A 119 5.81 16.59 4.04
CA LEU A 119 6.28 17.42 5.14
C LEU A 119 6.94 18.70 4.59
N THR A 120 6.75 19.79 5.29
CA THR A 120 7.53 21.01 5.06
C THR A 120 8.94 20.85 5.64
N ASP A 121 9.91 21.63 5.14
CA ASP A 121 11.29 21.62 5.65
C ASP A 121 11.35 21.88 7.16
N ARG A 122 10.45 22.71 7.67
CA ARG A 122 10.34 23.02 9.10
C ARG A 122 9.91 21.76 9.89
N GLU A 123 8.83 21.09 9.47
CA GLU A 123 8.33 19.86 10.11
C GLU A 123 9.38 18.75 10.11
N VAL A 124 10.11 18.60 9.00
CA VAL A 124 11.22 17.62 8.91
C VAL A 124 12.33 17.99 9.91
N THR A 125 12.69 19.27 10.00
CA THR A 125 13.76 19.72 10.90
C THR A 125 13.36 19.52 12.37
N GLU A 126 12.14 19.85 12.73
CA GLU A 126 11.61 19.70 14.09
C GLU A 126 11.55 18.23 14.54
N ARG A 127 11.31 17.28 13.60
CA ARG A 127 11.18 15.84 13.87
C ARG A 127 12.44 15.03 13.56
N MET A 128 13.50 15.67 13.09
CA MET A 128 14.70 14.99 12.58
C MET A 128 15.30 14.01 13.60
N GLU A 129 15.54 14.48 14.82
CA GLU A 129 16.19 13.67 15.84
C GLU A 129 15.28 12.53 16.33
N ASP A 130 13.96 12.73 16.38
CA ASP A 130 13.00 11.68 16.71
C ASP A 130 12.96 10.60 15.63
N ILE A 131 12.99 11.00 14.35
CA ILE A 131 13.06 10.06 13.21
C ILE A 131 14.35 9.24 13.29
N ILE A 132 15.49 9.89 13.55
CA ILE A 132 16.79 9.22 13.68
C ILE A 132 16.77 8.24 14.84
N ALA A 133 16.31 8.67 16.01
CA ALA A 133 16.19 7.81 17.19
C ALA A 133 15.26 6.62 16.96
N PHE A 134 14.13 6.83 16.27
CA PHE A 134 13.21 5.76 15.94
C PHE A 134 13.83 4.73 14.99
N SER A 135 14.62 5.17 14.00
CA SER A 135 15.27 4.30 13.00
C SER A 135 16.31 3.35 13.59
N GLU A 136 16.89 3.68 14.75
CA GLU A 136 17.97 2.95 15.43
C GLU A 136 19.23 2.79 14.55
N LEU A 137 19.48 3.72 13.65
CA LEU A 137 20.65 3.67 12.76
C LEU A 137 21.92 4.23 13.39
N GLY A 138 21.79 4.99 14.48
CA GLY A 138 22.93 5.56 15.21
C GLY A 138 23.88 6.34 14.30
N GLU A 139 25.18 6.05 14.40
CA GLU A 139 26.23 6.72 13.62
C GLU A 139 26.15 6.48 12.10
N HIS A 140 25.40 5.46 11.65
CA HIS A 140 25.21 5.22 10.23
C HIS A 140 24.37 6.31 9.56
N ILE A 141 23.65 7.15 10.32
CA ILE A 141 22.73 8.15 9.74
C ILE A 141 23.43 9.14 8.82
N ASP A 142 24.69 9.45 9.06
CA ASP A 142 25.47 10.38 8.27
C ASP A 142 26.26 9.70 7.14
N GLN A 143 26.13 8.36 7.00
CA GLN A 143 26.72 7.59 5.90
C GLN A 143 25.81 7.61 4.65
N PRO A 144 26.35 7.51 3.43
CA PRO A 144 25.57 7.39 2.21
C PRO A 144 24.66 6.14 2.21
N ILE A 145 23.39 6.28 1.82
CA ILE A 145 22.41 5.17 1.85
C ILE A 145 22.82 3.97 0.96
N ARG A 146 23.66 4.15 -0.05
CA ARG A 146 24.20 3.03 -0.82
C ARG A 146 24.94 1.99 0.03
N THR A 147 25.45 2.39 1.21
CA THR A 147 26.13 1.48 2.15
C THR A 147 25.16 0.75 3.09
N TYR A 148 23.88 1.12 3.09
CA TYR A 148 22.88 0.54 3.97
C TYR A 148 22.41 -0.82 3.48
N SER A 149 22.22 -1.74 4.42
CA SER A 149 21.49 -2.98 4.16
C SER A 149 20.03 -2.69 3.80
N MET A 150 19.31 -3.66 3.24
CA MET A 150 17.87 -3.54 2.98
C MET A 150 17.10 -3.26 4.27
N GLY A 151 17.48 -3.91 5.39
CA GLY A 151 16.89 -3.67 6.69
C GLY A 151 17.08 -2.24 7.20
N MET A 152 18.28 -1.67 7.04
CA MET A 152 18.57 -0.28 7.43
C MET A 152 17.74 0.72 6.60
N LYS A 153 17.63 0.51 5.29
CA LYS A 153 16.79 1.34 4.41
C LYS A 153 15.33 1.28 4.83
N ALA A 154 14.87 0.10 5.15
CA ALA A 154 13.52 -0.13 5.58
C ALA A 154 13.22 0.51 6.95
N ARG A 155 14.14 0.41 7.92
CA ARG A 155 14.05 1.09 9.21
C ARG A 155 13.95 2.61 9.03
N LEU A 156 14.81 3.19 8.19
CA LEU A 156 14.79 4.63 7.91
C LEU A 156 13.48 5.08 7.26
N GLY A 157 13.03 4.38 6.22
CA GLY A 157 11.81 4.71 5.51
C GLY A 157 10.56 4.63 6.39
N PHE A 158 10.47 3.60 7.24
CA PHE A 158 9.38 3.51 8.21
C PHE A 158 9.48 4.61 9.28
N ALA A 159 10.68 4.92 9.78
CA ALA A 159 10.87 5.99 10.76
C ALA A 159 10.36 7.34 10.23
N VAL A 160 10.66 7.69 8.99
CA VAL A 160 10.12 8.91 8.35
C VAL A 160 8.59 8.84 8.34
N ALA A 161 8.03 7.75 7.84
CA ALA A 161 6.59 7.58 7.70
C ALA A 161 5.83 7.61 9.05
N ALA A 162 6.41 7.03 10.09
CA ALA A 162 5.84 7.00 11.44
C ALA A 162 5.73 8.38 12.10
N HIS A 163 6.43 9.39 11.56
CA HIS A 163 6.41 10.77 12.07
C HIS A 163 5.63 11.76 11.18
N LEU A 164 4.87 11.23 10.19
CA LEU A 164 4.10 12.08 9.27
C LEU A 164 2.75 12.55 9.80
N GLU A 165 2.20 11.88 10.82
CA GLU A 165 0.86 12.14 11.36
C GLU A 165 -0.21 12.29 10.24
N PRO A 166 -0.38 11.28 9.36
CA PRO A 166 -1.37 11.34 8.30
C PRO A 166 -2.78 11.12 8.85
N GLU A 167 -3.82 11.65 8.19
CA GLU A 167 -5.20 11.29 8.48
C GLU A 167 -5.54 9.89 7.93
N VAL A 168 -4.88 9.48 6.85
CA VAL A 168 -5.01 8.16 6.23
C VAL A 168 -3.65 7.55 5.98
N LEU A 169 -3.39 6.40 6.60
CA LEU A 169 -2.17 5.61 6.42
C LEU A 169 -2.49 4.32 5.65
N LEU A 170 -1.82 4.13 4.52
CA LEU A 170 -1.98 2.93 3.68
C LEU A 170 -0.72 2.08 3.76
N ILE A 171 -0.87 0.80 4.10
CA ILE A 171 0.24 -0.12 4.32
C ILE A 171 0.10 -1.31 3.37
N ASP A 172 1.07 -1.47 2.45
CA ASP A 172 1.12 -2.58 1.49
C ASP A 172 2.22 -3.58 1.93
N GLU A 173 1.84 -4.66 2.61
CA GLU A 173 2.70 -5.79 3.06
C GLU A 173 3.97 -5.41 3.86
N VAL A 174 4.20 -4.13 4.11
CA VAL A 174 5.45 -3.56 4.61
C VAL A 174 5.73 -3.86 6.10
N MET A 175 4.79 -4.51 6.81
CA MET A 175 4.94 -4.89 8.23
C MET A 175 6.03 -5.95 8.47
N ALA A 176 6.60 -6.53 7.40
CA ALA A 176 7.70 -7.50 7.48
C ALA A 176 9.11 -6.86 7.61
N VAL A 177 9.18 -5.54 7.82
CA VAL A 177 10.42 -4.78 7.83
C VAL A 177 11.22 -4.95 9.10
N GLY A 178 12.52 -5.20 8.95
CA GLY A 178 13.44 -5.33 10.08
C GLY A 178 13.33 -6.65 10.82
N ASP A 179 14.00 -6.72 11.97
CA ASP A 179 13.93 -7.86 12.89
C ASP A 179 12.63 -7.83 13.72
N ALA A 180 12.44 -8.87 14.55
CA ALA A 180 11.24 -9.01 15.36
C ALA A 180 11.06 -7.86 16.38
N ALA A 181 12.15 -7.26 16.86
CA ALA A 181 12.09 -6.16 17.82
C ALA A 181 11.61 -4.88 17.13
N PHE A 182 12.18 -4.55 15.96
CA PHE A 182 11.77 -3.39 15.19
C PHE A 182 10.34 -3.51 14.68
N ARG A 183 9.90 -4.70 14.27
CA ARG A 183 8.49 -4.95 13.89
C ARG A 183 7.53 -4.63 15.03
N ARG A 184 7.81 -5.08 16.26
CA ARG A 184 6.98 -4.73 17.44
C ARG A 184 6.93 -3.22 17.68
N LYS A 185 8.06 -2.52 17.50
CA LYS A 185 8.13 -1.05 17.60
C LYS A 185 7.27 -0.36 16.55
N CYS A 186 7.34 -0.82 15.30
CA CYS A 186 6.47 -0.33 14.21
C CYS A 186 4.99 -0.55 14.54
N GLN A 187 4.64 -1.73 15.01
CA GLN A 187 3.28 -2.08 15.39
C GLN A 187 2.76 -1.19 16.53
N ALA A 188 3.56 -0.99 17.57
CA ALA A 188 3.21 -0.10 18.66
C ALA A 188 2.95 1.34 18.16
N ARG A 189 3.81 1.83 17.27
CA ARG A 189 3.67 3.17 16.70
C ARG A 189 2.40 3.33 15.86
N ILE A 190 2.05 2.31 15.07
CA ILE A 190 0.79 2.33 14.30
C ILE A 190 -0.41 2.38 15.24
N ARG A 191 -0.41 1.60 16.33
CA ARG A 191 -1.49 1.64 17.33
C ARG A 191 -1.62 3.02 18.00
N GLU A 192 -0.50 3.67 18.32
CA GLU A 192 -0.50 5.05 18.84
C GLU A 192 -1.12 6.03 17.83
N MET A 193 -0.74 5.92 16.55
CA MET A 193 -1.28 6.77 15.49
C MET A 193 -2.79 6.61 15.34
N VAL A 194 -3.29 5.37 15.40
CA VAL A 194 -4.73 5.08 15.33
C VAL A 194 -5.46 5.65 16.56
N GLY A 195 -4.89 5.50 17.77
CA GLY A 195 -5.43 6.14 18.98
C GLY A 195 -5.53 7.68 18.87
N GLY A 196 -4.76 8.29 17.97
CA GLY A 196 -4.79 9.72 17.60
C GLY A 196 -5.72 10.07 16.42
N GLU A 197 -6.69 9.19 16.05
CA GLU A 197 -7.66 9.36 14.96
C GLU A 197 -7.12 9.09 13.52
N THR A 198 -5.91 8.60 13.34
CA THR A 198 -5.41 8.17 12.03
C THR A 198 -6.20 6.94 11.56
N THR A 199 -6.74 7.00 10.36
CA THR A 199 -7.39 5.87 9.70
C THR A 199 -6.33 5.02 8.99
N VAL A 200 -6.35 3.70 9.15
CA VAL A 200 -5.33 2.82 8.57
C VAL A 200 -5.97 1.79 7.65
N VAL A 201 -5.40 1.58 6.47
CA VAL A 201 -5.75 0.47 5.58
C VAL A 201 -4.52 -0.41 5.39
N ILE A 202 -4.62 -1.67 5.80
CA ILE A 202 -3.52 -2.64 5.75
C ILE A 202 -3.85 -3.72 4.72
N VAL A 203 -2.95 -3.91 3.75
CA VAL A 203 -2.93 -5.10 2.90
C VAL A 203 -1.93 -6.08 3.51
N SER A 204 -2.36 -7.30 3.82
CA SER A 204 -1.49 -8.35 4.34
C SER A 204 -1.92 -9.73 3.86
N HIS A 205 -0.94 -10.61 3.66
CA HIS A 205 -1.13 -12.05 3.49
C HIS A 205 -0.94 -12.83 4.80
N ASN A 206 -0.56 -12.14 5.89
CA ASN A 206 -0.41 -12.73 7.21
C ASN A 206 -1.70 -12.50 8.01
N MET A 207 -2.49 -13.57 8.17
CA MET A 207 -3.78 -13.52 8.86
C MET A 207 -3.67 -13.13 10.33
N ASN A 208 -2.56 -13.52 11.00
CA ASN A 208 -2.33 -13.07 12.38
C ASN A 208 -2.20 -11.55 12.48
N THR A 209 -1.54 -10.91 11.51
CA THR A 209 -1.46 -9.45 11.47
C THR A 209 -2.85 -8.83 11.30
N VAL A 210 -3.69 -9.40 10.44
CA VAL A 210 -5.04 -8.90 10.21
C VAL A 210 -5.91 -9.10 11.44
N SER A 211 -5.87 -10.28 12.08
CA SER A 211 -6.62 -10.59 13.30
C SER A 211 -6.20 -9.72 14.49
N ASP A 212 -4.88 -9.47 14.65
CA ASP A 212 -4.35 -8.75 15.81
C ASP A 212 -4.52 -7.23 15.72
N PHE A 213 -4.66 -6.70 14.50
CA PHE A 213 -4.58 -5.26 14.26
C PHE A 213 -5.84 -4.63 13.71
N CYS A 214 -6.65 -5.35 12.93
CA CYS A 214 -7.74 -4.75 12.18
C CYS A 214 -9.04 -4.78 12.97
N ASP A 215 -9.79 -3.69 12.91
CA ASP A 215 -11.15 -3.62 13.49
C ASP A 215 -12.16 -4.33 12.58
N ARG A 216 -11.93 -4.24 11.27
CA ARG A 216 -12.73 -4.87 10.22
C ARG A 216 -11.82 -5.33 9.08
N ALA A 217 -12.31 -6.27 8.29
CA ALA A 217 -11.59 -6.73 7.11
C ALA A 217 -12.48 -6.88 5.88
N LEU A 218 -11.81 -6.87 4.72
CA LEU A 218 -12.38 -7.06 3.40
C LEU A 218 -11.58 -8.17 2.70
N CYS A 219 -12.27 -9.20 2.20
CA CYS A 219 -11.68 -10.17 1.29
C CYS A 219 -11.98 -9.77 -0.16
N ILE A 220 -10.92 -9.67 -0.98
CA ILE A 220 -11.04 -9.39 -2.42
C ILE A 220 -10.54 -10.58 -3.23
N HIS A 221 -11.31 -10.95 -4.28
CA HIS A 221 -11.00 -12.03 -5.19
C HIS A 221 -11.35 -11.63 -6.63
N HIS A 222 -10.42 -11.79 -7.57
CA HIS A 222 -10.59 -11.41 -8.98
C HIS A 222 -11.19 -10.01 -9.19
N GLY A 223 -10.72 -9.03 -8.42
CA GLY A 223 -11.18 -7.63 -8.50
C GLY A 223 -12.54 -7.35 -7.87
N LYS A 224 -13.18 -8.33 -7.24
CA LYS A 224 -14.49 -8.19 -6.58
C LYS A 224 -14.38 -8.39 -5.07
N VAL A 225 -15.29 -7.76 -4.34
CA VAL A 225 -15.46 -8.02 -2.91
C VAL A 225 -16.07 -9.40 -2.75
N ALA A 226 -15.32 -10.34 -2.16
CA ALA A 226 -15.80 -11.69 -1.84
C ALA A 226 -16.46 -11.74 -0.46
N ALA A 227 -15.93 -10.97 0.52
CA ALA A 227 -16.53 -10.80 1.84
C ALA A 227 -16.20 -9.41 2.44
N GLY A 228 -17.09 -8.88 3.27
CA GLY A 228 -16.88 -7.61 3.98
C GLY A 228 -17.21 -6.36 3.15
N PRO A 229 -16.73 -5.16 3.60
CA PRO A 229 -16.03 -4.94 4.86
C PRO A 229 -16.92 -5.25 6.08
N GLY A 230 -16.42 -6.12 6.95
CA GLY A 230 -17.16 -6.67 8.10
C GLY A 230 -16.24 -7.24 9.17
N PRO A 231 -16.70 -8.17 10.01
CA PRO A 231 -15.88 -8.86 10.99
C PRO A 231 -14.63 -9.46 10.35
N VAL A 232 -13.51 -9.40 11.07
CA VAL A 232 -12.22 -9.88 10.58
C VAL A 232 -12.26 -11.37 10.25
N ASP A 233 -12.90 -12.15 11.13
CA ASP A 233 -12.99 -13.60 10.99
C ASP A 233 -13.73 -14.03 9.70
N ASP A 234 -14.75 -13.29 9.28
CA ASP A 234 -15.49 -13.57 8.04
C ASP A 234 -14.61 -13.41 6.80
N ALA A 235 -13.77 -12.36 6.79
CA ALA A 235 -12.86 -12.11 5.68
C ALA A 235 -11.71 -13.13 5.64
N ILE A 236 -11.21 -13.56 6.81
CA ILE A 236 -10.19 -14.59 6.93
C ILE A 236 -10.74 -15.94 6.47
N ALA A 237 -11.90 -16.36 6.97
CA ALA A 237 -12.54 -17.62 6.59
C ALA A 237 -12.81 -17.69 5.08
N MET A 238 -13.28 -16.58 4.49
CA MET A 238 -13.45 -16.49 3.04
C MET A 238 -12.12 -16.68 2.29
N TYR A 239 -11.06 -16.01 2.75
CA TYR A 239 -9.75 -16.11 2.11
C TYR A 239 -9.15 -17.52 2.20
N GLU A 240 -9.27 -18.17 3.37
CA GLU A 240 -8.81 -19.56 3.57
C GLU A 240 -9.60 -20.55 2.68
N GLY A 241 -10.91 -20.34 2.53
CA GLY A 241 -11.74 -21.11 1.62
C GLY A 241 -11.28 -20.99 0.16
N LEU A 242 -10.95 -19.76 -0.28
CA LEU A 242 -10.43 -19.54 -1.64
C LEU A 242 -9.09 -20.21 -1.90
N LEU A 243 -8.19 -20.26 -0.90
CA LEU A 243 -6.93 -20.96 -1.02
C LEU A 243 -7.10 -22.48 -1.14
N ALA A 244 -8.08 -23.05 -0.42
CA ALA A 244 -8.37 -24.49 -0.49
C ALA A 244 -9.02 -24.91 -1.83
N GLU A 245 -9.62 -24.00 -2.58
CA GLU A 245 -10.18 -24.25 -3.90
C GLU A 245 -9.12 -24.17 -5.03
N GLU A 246 -7.98 -23.53 -4.78
CA GLU A 246 -6.87 -23.37 -5.74
C GLU A 246 -5.82 -24.52 -5.65
N GLU A 247 -5.87 -25.37 -4.59
CA GLU A 247 -5.03 -26.58 -4.41
C GLU A 247 -5.66 -27.83 -5.04
#